data_693789e0672b45c9055e977944c5184d
#
_entry.id   693789e0672b45c9055e977944c5184d
#
_cell.length_a   1.000
_cell.length_b   1.000
_cell.length_c   1.000
_cell.angle_alpha   90.00
_cell.angle_beta   90.00
_cell.angle_gamma   90.00
#
_symmetry.space_group_name_H-M   'P 1'
#
loop_
_entity.id
_entity.type
_entity.pdbx_description
1 polymer ?
#
loop_
_entity_poly.entity_id
_entity_poly.type
_entity_poly.pdbx_seq_one_letter_code
_entity_poly.pdbx_strand_id
1 'polypeptide(L)'
;MFIQNLQYKLHKLNTAQIITLSFAGVIFVGGLILWLPFCTAAGQTTSFSDAMFTATTCVCVTGLVTVTTATHWSLIGKLVILLLIQIGGIGLIALASVIFISLNKKISLKNRRMIQESYNLEQMSGLVTVVRKVVLCVFAAEGIGAVGYAFCFVPEFGLVKGLGQAVFTAVSAFCNAGIDLLGENSLADYVTNPLVNVTTMGLIIASGLGFNVWWDLGERIKLVFQKKLSPGRLFRTLRLQSKLVLTTTGILLLGGTICILLFEYKNPATLGNLSFGQKLMAAAFQSVTTRTAGFFTVDQGALTSGSVMICLFLMLVGGSPMGTAGGVKTTTLAVLVMSIIANLRGKKDVEVYGRKIRSSYIRSAQVVVGMAVSVLLISVLGIFAIMPDAPFVDVLYELTSAIGTVGLSRGLTAVLNTPAKWIVIFTMYLGRIGPLTLGAAVVSRAQKRTKDVHLAEENIMIG
;
A
#
# COMPACT_ATOMS: atom_id res chain seq x y z
N MET A 1 -28.73 1.69 -27.85
CA MET A 1 -27.56 1.89 -28.75
C MET A 1 -26.30 2.31 -27.96
N PHE A 2 -26.33 3.33 -27.08
CA PHE A 2 -25.15 3.77 -26.31
C PHE A 2 -24.60 2.68 -25.36
N ILE A 3 -25.46 2.00 -24.60
CA ILE A 3 -25.08 0.92 -23.67
C ILE A 3 -24.50 -0.30 -24.42
N GLN A 4 -25.05 -0.67 -25.57
CA GLN A 4 -24.55 -1.77 -26.38
C GLN A 4 -23.17 -1.45 -26.99
N ASN A 5 -22.96 -0.21 -27.46
CA ASN A 5 -21.67 0.25 -27.94
C ASN A 5 -20.63 0.31 -26.82
N LEU A 6 -21.03 0.69 -25.61
CA LEU A 6 -20.17 0.71 -24.42
C LEU A 6 -19.76 -0.73 -24.02
N GLN A 7 -20.71 -1.65 -23.99
CA GLN A 7 -20.45 -3.07 -23.73
C GLN A 7 -19.51 -3.69 -24.78
N TYR A 8 -19.71 -3.38 -26.07
CA TYR A 8 -18.83 -3.85 -27.15
C TYR A 8 -17.40 -3.31 -27.02
N LYS A 9 -17.23 -2.01 -26.65
CA LYS A 9 -15.91 -1.43 -26.40
C LYS A 9 -15.23 -2.04 -25.16
N LEU A 10 -15.98 -2.29 -24.09
CA LEU A 10 -15.49 -2.95 -22.87
C LEU A 10 -15.06 -4.41 -23.09
N HIS A 11 -15.70 -5.10 -24.05
CA HIS A 11 -15.28 -6.46 -24.43
C HIS A 11 -13.92 -6.51 -25.13
N LYS A 12 -13.49 -5.44 -25.80
CA LYS A 12 -12.18 -5.33 -26.47
C LYS A 12 -11.02 -4.92 -25.57
N LEU A 13 -11.31 -4.51 -24.32
CA LEU A 13 -10.29 -4.10 -23.36
C LEU A 13 -9.54 -5.31 -22.79
N ASN A 14 -8.22 -5.14 -22.66
CA ASN A 14 -7.36 -6.07 -21.95
C ASN A 14 -7.64 -6.01 -20.42
N THR A 15 -7.33 -7.08 -19.69
CA THR A 15 -7.55 -7.16 -18.22
C THR A 15 -6.89 -6.01 -17.49
N ALA A 16 -5.64 -5.65 -17.83
CA ALA A 16 -4.94 -4.52 -17.24
C ALA A 16 -5.69 -3.18 -17.43
N GLN A 17 -6.23 -2.95 -18.65
CA GLN A 17 -7.03 -1.76 -18.95
C GLN A 17 -8.34 -1.72 -18.15
N ILE A 18 -8.99 -2.88 -17.96
CA ILE A 18 -10.22 -2.96 -17.16
C ILE A 18 -9.92 -2.63 -15.70
N ILE A 19 -8.83 -3.19 -15.14
CA ILE A 19 -8.41 -2.90 -13.76
C ILE A 19 -8.17 -1.39 -13.58
N THR A 20 -7.35 -0.80 -14.46
CA THR A 20 -7.01 0.63 -14.44
C THR A 20 -8.27 1.49 -14.50
N LEU A 21 -9.14 1.27 -15.49
CA LEU A 21 -10.39 2.03 -15.65
C LEU A 21 -11.37 1.83 -14.49
N SER A 22 -11.41 0.63 -13.89
CA SER A 22 -12.28 0.36 -12.75
C SER A 22 -11.85 1.15 -11.52
N PHE A 23 -10.54 1.23 -11.23
CA PHE A 23 -10.02 2.06 -10.15
C PHE A 23 -10.32 3.56 -10.40
N ALA A 24 -10.07 4.06 -11.61
CA ALA A 24 -10.40 5.44 -11.99
C ALA A 24 -11.92 5.73 -11.85
N GLY A 25 -12.76 4.78 -12.24
CA GLY A 25 -14.22 4.89 -12.11
C GLY A 25 -14.68 4.97 -10.65
N VAL A 26 -14.12 4.15 -9.77
CA VAL A 26 -14.46 4.19 -8.32
C VAL A 26 -13.97 5.49 -7.68
N ILE A 27 -12.77 5.96 -8.03
CA ILE A 27 -12.24 7.25 -7.56
C ILE A 27 -13.16 8.38 -8.00
N PHE A 28 -13.54 8.41 -9.28
CA PHE A 28 -14.39 9.46 -9.82
C PHE A 28 -15.79 9.48 -9.18
N VAL A 29 -16.43 8.31 -9.06
CA VAL A 29 -17.75 8.19 -8.40
C VAL A 29 -17.64 8.53 -6.91
N GLY A 30 -16.62 8.03 -6.22
CA GLY A 30 -16.36 8.35 -4.82
C GLY A 30 -16.13 9.85 -4.59
N GLY A 31 -15.35 10.50 -5.47
CA GLY A 31 -15.12 11.94 -5.44
C GLY A 31 -16.39 12.75 -5.67
N LEU A 32 -17.25 12.34 -6.62
CA LEU A 32 -18.55 12.97 -6.83
C LEU A 32 -19.45 12.86 -5.60
N ILE A 33 -19.49 11.69 -4.95
CA ILE A 33 -20.30 11.48 -3.74
C ILE A 33 -19.77 12.37 -2.61
N LEU A 34 -18.45 12.38 -2.38
CA LEU A 34 -17.83 13.21 -1.32
C LEU A 34 -17.98 14.72 -1.57
N TRP A 35 -18.11 15.14 -2.82
CA TRP A 35 -18.34 16.55 -3.16
C TRP A 35 -19.76 17.02 -2.82
N LEU A 36 -20.71 16.12 -2.61
CA LEU A 36 -22.08 16.49 -2.28
C LEU A 36 -22.18 17.09 -0.86
N PRO A 37 -23.02 18.11 -0.66
CA PRO A 37 -23.08 18.87 0.60
C PRO A 37 -23.36 18.03 1.86
N PHE A 38 -24.12 16.93 1.72
CA PHE A 38 -24.46 16.06 2.85
C PHE A 38 -23.27 15.24 3.38
N CYS A 39 -22.18 15.11 2.60
CA CYS A 39 -20.95 14.46 3.05
C CYS A 39 -20.03 15.39 3.85
N THR A 40 -20.23 16.71 3.74
CA THR A 40 -19.44 17.73 4.43
C THR A 40 -20.06 18.08 5.79
N ALA A 41 -19.27 18.37 6.79
CA ALA A 41 -19.75 18.79 8.11
C ALA A 41 -20.39 20.19 8.03
N ALA A 42 -21.29 20.49 8.95
CA ALA A 42 -21.98 21.78 9.01
C ALA A 42 -20.97 22.94 9.13
N GLY A 43 -21.16 23.97 8.29
CA GLY A 43 -20.27 25.14 8.24
C GLY A 43 -18.98 24.96 7.45
N GLN A 44 -18.73 23.79 6.86
CA GLN A 44 -17.60 23.52 5.98
C GLN A 44 -18.00 23.52 4.51
N THR A 45 -17.08 23.81 3.61
CA THR A 45 -17.25 23.68 2.15
C THR A 45 -16.15 22.83 1.56
N THR A 46 -16.52 21.90 0.69
CA THR A 46 -15.56 20.99 0.05
C THR A 46 -15.36 21.39 -1.40
N SER A 47 -14.12 21.69 -1.79
CA SER A 47 -13.80 21.91 -3.20
C SER A 47 -13.85 20.57 -3.95
N PHE A 48 -14.13 20.62 -5.27
CA PHE A 48 -14.09 19.42 -6.11
C PHE A 48 -12.73 18.72 -6.09
N SER A 49 -11.64 19.51 -6.04
CA SER A 49 -10.28 18.98 -5.96
C SER A 49 -10.01 18.24 -4.65
N ASP A 50 -10.54 18.72 -3.51
CA ASP A 50 -10.36 18.05 -2.21
C ASP A 50 -11.20 16.78 -2.11
N ALA A 51 -12.41 16.78 -2.66
CA ALA A 51 -13.24 15.58 -2.75
C ALA A 51 -12.57 14.51 -3.61
N MET A 52 -12.03 14.88 -4.78
CA MET A 52 -11.28 13.96 -5.66
C MET A 52 -9.98 13.48 -5.01
N PHE A 53 -9.25 14.35 -4.30
CA PHE A 53 -8.06 13.99 -3.57
C PHE A 53 -8.37 12.96 -2.47
N THR A 54 -9.41 13.22 -1.67
CA THR A 54 -9.87 12.31 -0.61
C THR A 54 -10.34 10.98 -1.16
N ALA A 55 -11.12 10.97 -2.25
CA ALA A 55 -11.51 9.71 -2.90
C ALA A 55 -10.31 8.93 -3.42
N THR A 56 -9.33 9.63 -4.02
CA THR A 56 -8.11 8.98 -4.53
C THR A 56 -7.27 8.39 -3.41
N THR A 57 -7.01 9.16 -2.36
CA THR A 57 -6.22 8.67 -1.21
C THR A 57 -6.89 7.48 -0.53
N CYS A 58 -8.22 7.45 -0.42
CA CYS A 58 -8.98 6.33 0.13
C CYS A 58 -8.90 5.07 -0.76
N VAL A 59 -9.16 5.20 -2.06
CA VAL A 59 -9.18 4.06 -3.00
C VAL A 59 -7.76 3.56 -3.30
N CYS A 60 -6.78 4.46 -3.39
CA CYS A 60 -5.37 4.09 -3.53
C CYS A 60 -4.75 3.67 -2.19
N VAL A 61 -5.48 3.84 -1.08
CA VAL A 61 -5.03 3.48 0.27
C VAL A 61 -3.69 4.15 0.57
N THR A 62 -3.64 5.48 0.37
CA THR A 62 -2.40 6.25 0.52
C THR A 62 -2.31 6.89 1.90
N GLY A 63 -3.33 7.67 2.32
CA GLY A 63 -3.35 8.34 3.62
C GLY A 63 -3.01 9.84 3.61
N LEU A 64 -2.60 10.41 2.47
CA LEU A 64 -2.43 11.85 2.35
C LEU A 64 -3.79 12.54 2.43
N VAL A 65 -3.90 13.60 3.21
CA VAL A 65 -5.15 14.34 3.42
C VAL A 65 -4.94 15.84 3.24
N THR A 66 -5.80 16.47 2.45
CA THR A 66 -5.81 17.94 2.26
C THR A 66 -6.72 18.64 3.26
N VAL A 67 -7.60 17.88 3.92
CA VAL A 67 -8.54 18.36 4.94
C VAL A 67 -8.62 17.34 6.06
N THR A 68 -8.70 17.80 7.31
CA THR A 68 -8.72 16.94 8.50
C THR A 68 -9.96 16.05 8.51
N THR A 69 -9.79 14.73 8.41
CA THR A 69 -10.92 13.79 8.23
C THR A 69 -11.88 13.82 9.43
N ALA A 70 -11.37 14.02 10.63
CA ALA A 70 -12.18 14.03 11.85
C ALA A 70 -13.22 15.16 11.89
N THR A 71 -12.87 16.36 11.39
CA THR A 71 -13.65 17.60 11.56
C THR A 71 -14.36 18.04 10.27
N HIS A 72 -13.78 17.79 9.10
CA HIS A 72 -14.29 18.27 7.81
C HIS A 72 -15.47 17.46 7.28
N TRP A 73 -15.50 16.13 7.52
CA TRP A 73 -16.52 15.25 6.96
C TRP A 73 -17.66 14.98 7.94
N SER A 74 -18.88 14.96 7.43
CA SER A 74 -20.05 14.51 8.17
C SER A 74 -19.96 13.00 8.49
N LEU A 75 -20.88 12.48 9.30
CA LEU A 75 -20.95 11.03 9.56
C LEU A 75 -21.11 10.24 8.25
N ILE A 76 -21.94 10.73 7.32
CA ILE A 76 -22.14 10.09 6.00
C ILE A 76 -20.84 10.14 5.20
N GLY A 77 -20.15 11.29 5.17
CA GLY A 77 -18.84 11.41 4.51
C GLY A 77 -17.80 10.43 5.07
N LYS A 78 -17.73 10.27 6.40
CA LYS A 78 -16.84 9.30 7.07
C LYS A 78 -17.18 7.85 6.71
N LEU A 79 -18.47 7.51 6.59
CA LEU A 79 -18.89 6.18 6.14
C LEU A 79 -18.52 5.93 4.66
N VAL A 80 -18.67 6.93 3.78
CA VAL A 80 -18.24 6.84 2.39
C VAL A 80 -16.71 6.65 2.31
N ILE A 81 -15.93 7.41 3.08
CA ILE A 81 -14.47 7.26 3.19
C ILE A 81 -14.11 5.85 3.63
N LEU A 82 -14.74 5.32 4.67
CA LEU A 82 -14.50 3.95 5.16
C LEU A 82 -14.77 2.90 4.08
N LEU A 83 -15.87 3.04 3.34
CA LEU A 83 -16.21 2.14 2.23
C LEU A 83 -15.18 2.23 1.08
N LEU A 84 -14.72 3.43 0.73
CA LEU A 84 -13.69 3.62 -0.29
C LEU A 84 -12.35 3.00 0.13
N ILE A 85 -11.96 3.13 1.40
CA ILE A 85 -10.77 2.47 1.97
C ILE A 85 -10.91 0.95 1.85
N GLN A 86 -12.06 0.39 2.23
CA GLN A 86 -12.31 -1.04 2.17
C GLN A 86 -12.26 -1.59 0.73
N ILE A 87 -12.86 -0.85 -0.23
CA ILE A 87 -12.79 -1.18 -1.66
C ILE A 87 -11.34 -1.16 -2.15
N GLY A 88 -10.59 -0.15 -1.76
CA GLY A 88 -9.18 0.01 -2.13
C GLY A 88 -8.28 -1.05 -1.52
N GLY A 89 -8.44 -1.37 -0.24
CA GLY A 89 -7.60 -2.31 0.51
C GLY A 89 -7.80 -3.77 0.10
N ILE A 90 -9.05 -4.24 0.04
CA ILE A 90 -9.38 -5.61 -0.41
C ILE A 90 -9.08 -5.76 -1.91
N GLY A 91 -9.17 -4.67 -2.66
CA GLY A 91 -9.10 -4.67 -4.12
C GLY A 91 -10.48 -4.82 -4.77
N LEU A 92 -10.74 -3.92 -5.73
CA LEU A 92 -12.03 -3.80 -6.40
C LEU A 92 -12.55 -5.13 -6.99
N ILE A 93 -11.65 -5.90 -7.60
CA ILE A 93 -12.02 -7.16 -8.28
C ILE A 93 -12.39 -8.24 -7.28
N ALA A 94 -11.70 -8.30 -6.13
CA ALA A 94 -12.06 -9.25 -5.08
C ALA A 94 -13.42 -8.92 -4.48
N LEU A 95 -13.67 -7.65 -4.17
CA LEU A 95 -14.96 -7.22 -3.64
C LEU A 95 -16.11 -7.50 -4.60
N ALA A 96 -15.94 -7.15 -5.89
CA ALA A 96 -16.91 -7.47 -6.92
C ALA A 96 -17.18 -8.99 -7.03
N SER A 97 -16.12 -9.79 -6.90
CA SER A 97 -16.23 -11.25 -6.93
C SER A 97 -17.05 -11.79 -5.76
N VAL A 98 -16.87 -11.25 -4.56
CA VAL A 98 -17.65 -11.63 -3.37
C VAL A 98 -19.12 -11.27 -3.57
N ILE A 99 -19.43 -10.09 -4.09
CA ILE A 99 -20.80 -9.68 -4.39
C ILE A 99 -21.45 -10.64 -5.39
N PHE A 100 -20.73 -11.01 -6.49
CA PHE A 100 -21.25 -12.00 -7.46
C PHE A 100 -21.50 -13.38 -6.83
N ILE A 101 -20.59 -13.83 -5.95
CA ILE A 101 -20.76 -15.09 -5.21
C ILE A 101 -21.97 -15.04 -4.29
N SER A 102 -22.14 -13.96 -3.53
CA SER A 102 -23.28 -13.77 -2.60
C SER A 102 -24.62 -13.73 -3.33
N LEU A 103 -24.63 -13.23 -4.56
CA LEU A 103 -25.81 -13.21 -5.44
C LEU A 103 -26.02 -14.53 -6.21
N ASN A 104 -25.27 -15.59 -5.90
CA ASN A 104 -25.29 -16.89 -6.59
C ASN A 104 -25.07 -16.81 -8.12
N LYS A 105 -24.42 -15.73 -8.62
CA LYS A 105 -24.10 -15.57 -10.02
C LYS A 105 -22.80 -16.28 -10.38
N LYS A 106 -22.81 -17.03 -11.50
CA LYS A 106 -21.61 -17.70 -12.02
C LYS A 106 -20.55 -16.67 -12.45
N ILE A 107 -19.33 -16.80 -11.94
CA ILE A 107 -18.20 -15.95 -12.34
C ILE A 107 -17.71 -16.41 -13.71
N SER A 108 -17.75 -15.52 -14.71
CA SER A 108 -17.30 -15.81 -16.08
C SER A 108 -15.79 -16.09 -16.12
N LEU A 109 -15.33 -16.78 -17.18
CA LEU A 109 -13.89 -17.04 -17.39
C LEU A 109 -13.07 -15.74 -17.46
N LYS A 110 -13.63 -14.67 -18.04
CA LYS A 110 -13.00 -13.33 -18.08
C LYS A 110 -12.78 -12.77 -16.68
N ASN A 111 -13.79 -12.84 -15.82
CA ASN A 111 -13.68 -12.38 -14.43
C ASN A 111 -12.69 -13.23 -13.63
N ARG A 112 -12.63 -14.55 -13.86
CA ARG A 112 -11.61 -15.42 -13.23
C ARG A 112 -10.20 -15.03 -13.63
N ARG A 113 -9.94 -14.70 -14.89
CA ARG A 113 -8.64 -14.17 -15.34
C ARG A 113 -8.30 -12.85 -14.64
N MET A 114 -9.28 -11.94 -14.52
CA MET A 114 -9.07 -10.67 -13.81
C MET A 114 -8.68 -10.89 -12.34
N ILE A 115 -9.31 -11.82 -11.64
CA ILE A 115 -8.93 -12.20 -10.26
C ILE A 115 -7.52 -12.78 -10.23
N GLN A 116 -7.22 -13.70 -11.15
CA GLN A 116 -5.91 -14.34 -11.26
C GLN A 116 -4.80 -13.31 -11.45
N GLU A 117 -4.97 -12.35 -12.37
CA GLU A 117 -3.99 -11.29 -12.64
C GLU A 117 -3.87 -10.31 -11.47
N SER A 118 -5.00 -9.92 -10.84
CA SER A 118 -4.99 -9.00 -9.69
C SER A 118 -4.27 -9.56 -8.46
N TYR A 119 -4.39 -10.87 -8.26
CA TYR A 119 -3.72 -11.56 -7.15
C TYR A 119 -2.44 -12.26 -7.55
N ASN A 120 -1.99 -12.14 -8.81
CA ASN A 120 -0.79 -12.81 -9.33
C ASN A 120 -0.79 -14.32 -9.03
N LEU A 121 -1.92 -15.00 -9.25
CA LEU A 121 -2.08 -16.44 -8.98
C LEU A 121 -1.66 -17.26 -10.21
N GLU A 122 -0.96 -18.37 -9.97
CA GLU A 122 -0.51 -19.26 -11.06
C GLU A 122 -1.64 -20.10 -11.67
N GLN A 123 -2.69 -20.41 -10.88
CA GLN A 123 -3.77 -21.30 -11.30
C GLN A 123 -5.15 -20.64 -11.24
N MET A 124 -6.03 -21.00 -12.18
CA MET A 124 -7.42 -20.53 -12.22
C MET A 124 -8.39 -21.36 -11.36
N SER A 125 -7.97 -22.51 -10.85
CA SER A 125 -8.80 -23.39 -10.01
C SER A 125 -8.92 -22.83 -8.59
N GLY A 126 -10.09 -22.92 -7.99
CA GLY A 126 -10.32 -22.52 -6.60
C GLY A 126 -10.33 -21.02 -6.31
N LEU A 127 -10.28 -20.13 -7.33
CA LEU A 127 -10.23 -18.68 -7.15
C LEU A 127 -11.34 -18.12 -6.26
N VAL A 128 -12.56 -18.64 -6.38
CA VAL A 128 -13.71 -18.26 -5.55
C VAL A 128 -13.45 -18.52 -4.07
N THR A 129 -12.92 -19.70 -3.77
CA THR A 129 -12.58 -20.08 -2.39
C THR A 129 -11.46 -19.21 -1.83
N VAL A 130 -10.47 -18.87 -2.66
CA VAL A 130 -9.37 -17.96 -2.28
C VAL A 130 -9.92 -16.58 -1.93
N VAL A 131 -10.74 -15.98 -2.79
CA VAL A 131 -11.34 -14.66 -2.56
C VAL A 131 -12.18 -14.64 -1.29
N ARG A 132 -13.05 -15.67 -1.08
CA ARG A 132 -13.85 -15.79 0.14
C ARG A 132 -12.98 -15.88 1.40
N LYS A 133 -11.89 -16.67 1.36
CA LYS A 133 -10.94 -16.77 2.47
C LYS A 133 -10.24 -15.44 2.74
N VAL A 134 -9.81 -14.71 1.69
CA VAL A 134 -9.21 -13.37 1.84
C VAL A 134 -10.13 -12.46 2.61
N VAL A 135 -11.38 -12.32 2.15
CA VAL A 135 -12.35 -11.41 2.77
C VAL A 135 -12.65 -11.79 4.22
N LEU A 136 -12.81 -13.07 4.51
CA LEU A 136 -13.01 -13.54 5.89
C LEU A 136 -11.80 -13.22 6.79
N CYS A 137 -10.57 -13.40 6.27
CA CYS A 137 -9.35 -13.06 7.00
C CYS A 137 -9.23 -11.55 7.24
N VAL A 138 -9.62 -10.72 6.26
CA VAL A 138 -9.64 -9.25 6.39
C VAL A 138 -10.57 -8.85 7.54
N PHE A 139 -11.84 -9.21 7.47
CA PHE A 139 -12.81 -8.84 8.51
C PHE A 139 -12.46 -9.40 9.89
N ALA A 140 -11.87 -10.61 9.96
CA ALA A 140 -11.40 -11.16 11.22
C ALA A 140 -10.25 -10.35 11.82
N ALA A 141 -9.26 -9.96 11.01
CA ALA A 141 -8.14 -9.14 11.46
C ALA A 141 -8.58 -7.73 11.87
N GLU A 142 -9.45 -7.10 11.06
CA GLU A 142 -10.07 -5.81 11.38
C GLU A 142 -10.88 -5.88 12.68
N GLY A 143 -11.65 -6.94 12.89
CA GLY A 143 -12.40 -7.17 14.13
C GLY A 143 -11.49 -7.30 15.35
N ILE A 144 -10.40 -8.07 15.25
CA ILE A 144 -9.40 -8.19 16.33
C ILE A 144 -8.76 -6.83 16.61
N GLY A 145 -8.39 -6.08 15.57
CA GLY A 145 -7.84 -4.73 15.71
C GLY A 145 -8.83 -3.76 16.35
N ALA A 146 -10.10 -3.79 15.93
CA ALA A 146 -11.15 -2.95 16.52
C ALA A 146 -11.33 -3.22 18.00
N VAL A 147 -11.28 -4.49 18.43
CA VAL A 147 -11.32 -4.83 19.87
C VAL A 147 -10.08 -4.25 20.59
N GLY A 148 -8.88 -4.38 20.00
CA GLY A 148 -7.66 -3.79 20.60
C GLY A 148 -7.76 -2.28 20.78
N TYR A 149 -8.24 -1.55 19.78
CA TYR A 149 -8.44 -0.10 19.89
C TYR A 149 -9.60 0.28 20.83
N ALA A 150 -10.67 -0.53 20.89
CA ALA A 150 -11.81 -0.24 21.74
C ALA A 150 -11.44 -0.18 23.23
N PHE A 151 -10.47 -0.97 23.68
CA PHE A 151 -9.97 -0.91 25.06
C PHE A 151 -9.36 0.45 25.42
N CYS A 152 -8.84 1.20 24.43
CA CYS A 152 -8.30 2.55 24.66
C CYS A 152 -9.31 3.64 24.34
N PHE A 153 -10.01 3.55 23.21
CA PHE A 153 -10.87 4.64 22.73
C PHE A 153 -12.25 4.69 23.39
N VAL A 154 -12.81 3.57 23.84
CA VAL A 154 -14.11 3.58 24.53
C VAL A 154 -14.05 4.30 25.89
N PRO A 155 -13.05 4.07 26.75
CA PRO A 155 -12.92 4.84 28.00
C PRO A 155 -12.71 6.34 27.77
N GLU A 156 -12.04 6.74 26.69
CA GLU A 156 -11.68 8.12 26.39
C GLU A 156 -12.81 8.90 25.70
N PHE A 157 -13.44 8.30 24.67
CA PHE A 157 -14.43 9.00 23.81
C PHE A 157 -15.89 8.57 24.08
N GLY A 158 -16.11 7.64 25.01
CA GLY A 158 -17.42 7.03 25.26
C GLY A 158 -17.75 5.91 24.28
N LEU A 159 -18.82 5.13 24.61
CA LEU A 159 -19.11 3.86 23.92
C LEU A 159 -19.31 4.02 22.41
N VAL A 160 -20.19 4.89 21.99
CA VAL A 160 -20.60 4.99 20.55
C VAL A 160 -19.47 5.60 19.71
N LYS A 161 -18.92 6.73 20.17
CA LYS A 161 -17.84 7.43 19.44
C LYS A 161 -16.56 6.62 19.47
N GLY A 162 -16.19 6.04 20.63
CA GLY A 162 -14.99 5.22 20.80
C GLY A 162 -15.04 3.94 19.94
N LEU A 163 -16.18 3.23 19.88
CA LEU A 163 -16.33 2.09 18.97
C LEU A 163 -16.26 2.49 17.50
N GLY A 164 -16.86 3.62 17.12
CA GLY A 164 -16.78 4.13 15.76
C GLY A 164 -15.33 4.43 15.34
N GLN A 165 -14.56 5.10 16.22
CA GLN A 165 -13.14 5.36 16.00
C GLN A 165 -12.31 4.06 15.97
N ALA A 166 -12.57 3.11 16.86
CA ALA A 166 -11.87 1.83 16.91
C ALA A 166 -12.05 1.02 15.63
N VAL A 167 -13.28 0.92 15.12
CA VAL A 167 -13.58 0.22 13.86
C VAL A 167 -12.94 0.94 12.68
N PHE A 168 -13.08 2.27 12.59
CA PHE A 168 -12.52 3.06 11.51
C PHE A 168 -10.98 2.92 11.47
N THR A 169 -10.30 3.08 12.61
CA THR A 169 -8.85 2.98 12.71
C THR A 169 -8.37 1.55 12.40
N ALA A 170 -9.10 0.50 12.83
CA ALA A 170 -8.76 -0.88 12.54
C ALA A 170 -8.83 -1.19 11.04
N VAL A 171 -9.90 -0.78 10.37
CA VAL A 171 -10.05 -0.91 8.91
C VAL A 171 -8.96 -0.14 8.19
N SER A 172 -8.71 1.11 8.57
CA SER A 172 -7.69 1.96 7.99
C SER A 172 -6.29 1.36 8.17
N ALA A 173 -5.96 0.83 9.36
CA ALA A 173 -4.68 0.21 9.65
C ALA A 173 -4.47 -1.10 8.89
N PHE A 174 -5.48 -1.97 8.83
CA PHE A 174 -5.37 -3.23 8.09
C PHE A 174 -5.33 -3.01 6.58
N CYS A 175 -6.12 -2.08 6.07
CA CYS A 175 -6.05 -1.69 4.66
C CYS A 175 -4.79 -0.90 4.30
N ASN A 176 -4.00 -0.44 5.29
CA ASN A 176 -2.86 0.46 5.12
C ASN A 176 -3.26 1.82 4.53
N ALA A 177 -4.35 2.41 5.03
CA ALA A 177 -4.87 3.66 4.49
C ALA A 177 -4.34 4.91 5.23
N GLY A 178 -3.92 4.78 6.50
CA GLY A 178 -3.34 5.89 7.27
C GLY A 178 -4.29 7.04 7.57
N ILE A 179 -5.59 6.84 7.39
CA ILE A 179 -6.61 7.84 7.67
C ILE A 179 -7.26 7.48 9.01
N ASP A 180 -7.39 8.45 9.91
CA ASP A 180 -8.04 8.29 11.20
C ASP A 180 -9.09 9.39 11.48
N LEU A 181 -9.79 9.24 12.59
CA LEU A 181 -10.80 10.19 13.07
C LEU A 181 -10.37 10.86 14.39
N LEU A 182 -9.08 10.80 14.74
CA LEU A 182 -8.57 11.31 16.01
C LEU A 182 -8.25 12.82 15.97
N GLY A 183 -7.93 13.34 14.78
CA GLY A 183 -7.66 14.77 14.60
C GLY A 183 -6.50 15.05 13.64
N GLU A 184 -5.79 16.14 13.86
CA GLU A 184 -4.66 16.55 13.01
C GLU A 184 -3.38 15.78 13.34
N ASN A 185 -3.26 15.29 14.58
CA ASN A 185 -2.04 14.66 15.09
C ASN A 185 -2.00 13.14 14.91
N SER A 186 -2.96 12.55 14.22
CA SER A 186 -3.04 11.09 14.04
C SER A 186 -2.90 10.33 15.37
N LEU A 187 -1.92 9.46 15.52
CA LEU A 187 -1.65 8.68 16.74
C LEU A 187 -0.55 9.30 17.63
N ALA A 188 -0.17 10.58 17.46
CA ALA A 188 0.90 11.19 18.22
C ALA A 188 0.57 11.23 19.75
N ASP A 189 -0.68 11.45 20.12
CA ASP A 189 -1.10 11.44 21.53
C ASP A 189 -0.98 10.05 22.18
N TYR A 190 -0.88 9.00 21.37
CA TYR A 190 -0.73 7.60 21.80
C TYR A 190 0.69 7.06 21.67
N VAL A 191 1.72 7.91 21.45
CA VAL A 191 3.13 7.48 21.29
C VAL A 191 3.62 6.60 22.45
N THR A 192 3.13 6.84 23.66
CA THR A 192 3.49 6.08 24.87
C THR A 192 2.57 4.89 25.15
N ASN A 193 1.44 4.74 24.44
CA ASN A 193 0.45 3.69 24.68
C ASN A 193 0.84 2.39 23.93
N PRO A 194 1.28 1.33 24.63
CA PRO A 194 1.76 0.12 23.97
C PRO A 194 0.64 -0.64 23.25
N LEU A 195 -0.61 -0.60 23.75
CA LEU A 195 -1.71 -1.35 23.16
C LEU A 195 -2.08 -0.77 21.78
N VAL A 196 -2.21 0.55 21.66
CA VAL A 196 -2.48 1.22 20.37
C VAL A 196 -1.33 0.97 19.40
N ASN A 197 -0.08 1.16 19.84
CA ASN A 197 1.10 0.97 18.98
C ASN A 197 1.23 -0.48 18.48
N VAL A 198 1.14 -1.47 19.36
CA VAL A 198 1.28 -2.89 18.98
C VAL A 198 0.12 -3.34 18.09
N THR A 199 -1.12 -2.90 18.37
CA THR A 199 -2.28 -3.20 17.53
C THR A 199 -2.09 -2.64 16.13
N THR A 200 -1.69 -1.36 16.01
CA THR A 200 -1.46 -0.71 14.71
C THR A 200 -0.34 -1.41 13.94
N MET A 201 0.83 -1.58 14.56
CA MET A 201 1.96 -2.27 13.93
C MET A 201 1.60 -3.71 13.53
N GLY A 202 0.87 -4.43 14.37
CA GLY A 202 0.42 -5.80 14.10
C GLY A 202 -0.47 -5.88 12.88
N LEU A 203 -1.46 -4.99 12.75
CA LEU A 203 -2.35 -4.92 11.58
C LEU A 203 -1.59 -4.58 10.29
N ILE A 204 -0.70 -3.58 10.34
CA ILE A 204 0.11 -3.15 9.20
C ILE A 204 1.04 -4.27 8.73
N ILE A 205 1.77 -4.92 9.65
CA ILE A 205 2.67 -6.03 9.29
C ILE A 205 1.88 -7.20 8.72
N ALA A 206 0.78 -7.56 9.37
CA ALA A 206 -0.06 -8.66 8.94
C ALA A 206 -0.57 -8.43 7.51
N SER A 207 -1.18 -7.29 7.22
CA SER A 207 -1.70 -6.95 5.90
C SER A 207 -0.60 -6.81 4.85
N GLY A 208 0.57 -6.28 5.23
CA GLY A 208 1.73 -6.08 4.38
C GLY A 208 2.47 -7.36 3.99
N LEU A 209 2.36 -8.46 4.76
CA LEU A 209 2.99 -9.75 4.43
C LEU A 209 2.36 -10.45 3.22
N GLY A 210 1.09 -10.19 2.95
CA GLY A 210 0.33 -10.84 1.88
C GLY A 210 -0.27 -12.19 2.24
N PHE A 211 -1.49 -12.46 1.71
CA PHE A 211 -2.30 -13.64 2.07
C PHE A 211 -1.64 -14.96 1.72
N ASN A 212 -0.83 -15.04 0.66
CA ASN A 212 -0.08 -16.25 0.32
C ASN A 212 0.87 -16.69 1.43
N VAL A 213 1.51 -15.72 2.10
CA VAL A 213 2.42 -16.01 3.23
C VAL A 213 1.63 -16.46 4.44
N TRP A 214 0.46 -15.87 4.70
CA TRP A 214 -0.43 -16.29 5.79
C TRP A 214 -0.85 -17.76 5.65
N TRP A 215 -1.23 -18.17 4.45
CA TRP A 215 -1.67 -19.55 4.21
C TRP A 215 -0.52 -20.53 4.29
N ASP A 216 0.64 -20.21 3.70
CA ASP A 216 1.82 -21.07 3.78
C ASP A 216 2.29 -21.23 5.22
N LEU A 217 2.34 -20.13 5.98
CA LEU A 217 2.69 -20.14 7.40
C LEU A 217 1.64 -20.91 8.24
N GLY A 218 0.36 -20.65 8.01
CA GLY A 218 -0.74 -21.30 8.71
C GLY A 218 -0.75 -22.82 8.50
N GLU A 219 -0.52 -23.30 7.27
CA GLU A 219 -0.38 -24.72 6.97
C GLU A 219 0.80 -25.35 7.73
N ARG A 220 1.95 -24.68 7.76
CA ARG A 220 3.13 -25.19 8.48
C ARG A 220 2.96 -25.17 9.99
N ILE A 221 2.37 -24.13 10.55
CA ILE A 221 2.03 -24.02 11.97
C ILE A 221 1.08 -25.16 12.35
N LYS A 222 0.04 -25.42 11.54
CA LYS A 222 -0.87 -26.56 11.75
C LYS A 222 -0.13 -27.91 11.80
N LEU A 223 0.85 -28.12 10.90
CA LEU A 223 1.67 -29.34 10.91
C LEU A 223 2.55 -29.44 12.16
N VAL A 224 3.03 -28.31 12.70
CA VAL A 224 3.76 -28.29 13.98
C VAL A 224 2.85 -28.68 15.13
N PHE A 225 1.64 -28.12 15.23
CA PHE A 225 0.67 -28.50 16.25
C PHE A 225 0.23 -29.97 16.14
N GLN A 226 0.16 -30.52 14.93
CA GLN A 226 -0.11 -31.93 14.68
C GLN A 226 1.12 -32.85 14.95
N LYS A 227 2.23 -32.31 15.46
CA LYS A 227 3.51 -33.01 15.69
C LYS A 227 4.10 -33.67 14.43
N LYS A 228 3.64 -33.28 13.21
CA LYS A 228 4.16 -33.78 11.93
C LYS A 228 5.38 -33.02 11.44
N LEU A 229 5.65 -31.83 12.02
CA LEU A 229 6.78 -31.00 11.70
C LEU A 229 7.43 -30.45 12.97
N SER A 230 8.78 -30.51 13.04
CA SER A 230 9.52 -29.89 14.15
C SER A 230 9.54 -28.34 13.97
N PRO A 231 9.34 -27.55 15.07
CA PRO A 231 9.40 -26.07 15.02
C PRO A 231 10.66 -25.52 14.35
N GLY A 232 11.82 -26.11 14.60
CA GLY A 232 13.11 -25.70 13.99
C GLY A 232 13.19 -25.92 12.48
N ARG A 233 12.31 -26.73 11.89
CA ARG A 233 12.23 -26.97 10.44
C ARG A 233 11.16 -26.13 9.76
N LEU A 234 10.35 -25.34 10.50
CA LEU A 234 9.25 -24.55 9.98
C LEU A 234 9.73 -23.63 8.84
N PHE A 235 10.74 -22.82 9.08
CA PHE A 235 11.27 -21.88 8.05
C PHE A 235 11.82 -22.63 6.82
N ARG A 236 12.50 -23.77 7.00
CA ARG A 236 13.07 -24.55 5.88
C ARG A 236 12.01 -25.13 4.95
N THR A 237 10.81 -25.42 5.45
CA THR A 237 9.70 -26.00 4.67
C THR A 237 8.83 -25.00 3.97
N LEU A 238 8.95 -23.69 4.26
CA LEU A 238 8.23 -22.63 3.58
C LEU A 238 8.56 -22.55 2.08
N ARG A 239 7.61 -22.05 1.29
CA ARG A 239 7.81 -21.75 -0.13
C ARG A 239 8.85 -20.64 -0.29
N LEU A 240 9.53 -20.61 -1.44
CA LEU A 240 10.57 -19.59 -1.73
C LEU A 240 10.05 -18.16 -1.54
N GLN A 241 8.85 -17.87 -2.04
CA GLN A 241 8.22 -16.55 -1.90
C GLN A 241 8.03 -16.17 -0.44
N SER A 242 7.53 -17.08 0.41
CA SER A 242 7.31 -16.81 1.84
C SER A 242 8.64 -16.56 2.56
N LYS A 243 9.69 -17.31 2.23
CA LYS A 243 11.04 -17.08 2.78
C LYS A 243 11.57 -15.70 2.41
N LEU A 244 11.49 -15.33 1.12
CA LEU A 244 11.93 -14.02 0.64
C LEU A 244 11.16 -12.89 1.32
N VAL A 245 9.84 -13.01 1.41
CA VAL A 245 8.99 -12.00 2.04
C VAL A 245 9.35 -11.83 3.51
N LEU A 246 9.43 -12.90 4.27
CA LEU A 246 9.70 -12.84 5.72
C LEU A 246 11.09 -12.29 6.02
N THR A 247 12.11 -12.74 5.28
CA THR A 247 13.49 -12.23 5.47
C THR A 247 13.62 -10.77 5.07
N THR A 248 13.11 -10.38 3.89
CA THR A 248 13.20 -8.99 3.44
C THR A 248 12.40 -8.05 4.35
N THR A 249 11.19 -8.46 4.76
CA THR A 249 10.38 -7.69 5.71
C THR A 249 11.11 -7.54 7.05
N GLY A 250 11.66 -8.62 7.59
CA GLY A 250 12.41 -8.59 8.84
C GLY A 250 13.63 -7.66 8.77
N ILE A 251 14.41 -7.75 7.69
CA ILE A 251 15.61 -6.89 7.49
C ILE A 251 15.18 -5.41 7.41
N LEU A 252 14.14 -5.09 6.64
CA LEU A 252 13.68 -3.70 6.48
C LEU A 252 13.10 -3.13 7.79
N LEU A 253 12.30 -3.91 8.52
CA LEU A 253 11.71 -3.46 9.79
C LEU A 253 12.77 -3.27 10.86
N LEU A 254 13.65 -4.25 11.07
CA LEU A 254 14.69 -4.17 12.08
C LEU A 254 15.75 -3.13 11.72
N GLY A 255 16.21 -3.12 10.46
CA GLY A 255 17.17 -2.12 9.98
C GLY A 255 16.61 -0.71 10.06
N GLY A 256 15.36 -0.50 9.63
CA GLY A 256 14.68 0.79 9.76
C GLY A 256 14.54 1.24 11.22
N THR A 257 14.12 0.34 12.10
CA THR A 257 14.01 0.63 13.55
C THR A 257 15.34 1.06 14.14
N ILE A 258 16.41 0.32 13.86
CA ILE A 258 17.76 0.62 14.36
C ILE A 258 18.24 1.98 13.84
N CYS A 259 18.11 2.23 12.54
CA CYS A 259 18.56 3.49 11.94
C CYS A 259 17.78 4.68 12.50
N ILE A 260 16.44 4.59 12.57
CA ILE A 260 15.60 5.67 13.12
C ILE A 260 15.93 5.90 14.60
N LEU A 261 16.06 4.83 15.39
CA LEU A 261 16.47 4.95 16.79
C LEU A 261 17.82 5.67 16.94
N LEU A 262 18.81 5.36 16.12
CA LEU A 262 20.12 5.99 16.18
C LEU A 262 20.08 7.48 15.83
N PHE A 263 19.36 7.85 14.75
CA PHE A 263 19.30 9.24 14.31
C PHE A 263 18.43 10.12 15.21
N GLU A 264 17.33 9.57 15.75
CA GLU A 264 16.38 10.32 16.57
C GLU A 264 16.62 10.22 18.09
N TYR A 265 17.59 9.42 18.52
CA TYR A 265 17.80 9.10 19.94
C TYR A 265 17.88 10.32 20.86
N LYS A 266 18.52 11.40 20.38
CA LYS A 266 18.74 12.66 21.12
C LYS A 266 17.83 13.79 20.64
N ASN A 267 17.00 13.59 19.62
CA ASN A 267 16.15 14.64 19.09
C ASN A 267 14.97 14.94 20.04
N PRO A 268 14.96 16.11 20.72
CA PRO A 268 13.93 16.42 21.72
C PRO A 268 12.53 16.61 21.12
N ALA A 269 12.45 16.92 19.83
CA ALA A 269 11.18 17.11 19.12
C ALA A 269 10.49 15.78 18.75
N THR A 270 11.22 14.65 18.80
CA THR A 270 10.70 13.32 18.42
C THR A 270 10.86 12.30 19.55
N LEU A 271 12.05 11.67 19.68
CA LEU A 271 12.29 10.60 20.65
C LEU A 271 13.00 11.05 21.91
N GLY A 272 13.67 12.21 21.94
CA GLY A 272 14.61 12.61 22.99
C GLY A 272 14.04 12.54 24.41
N ASN A 273 12.78 12.94 24.58
CA ASN A 273 12.12 13.02 25.88
C ASN A 273 11.44 11.71 26.35
N LEU A 274 11.50 10.65 25.52
CA LEU A 274 10.89 9.36 25.83
C LEU A 274 11.83 8.45 26.62
N SER A 275 11.29 7.52 27.41
CA SER A 275 12.06 6.44 28.02
C SER A 275 12.61 5.48 26.95
N PHE A 276 13.66 4.70 27.27
CA PHE A 276 14.27 3.80 26.27
C PHE A 276 13.29 2.83 25.63
N GLY A 277 12.37 2.23 26.41
CA GLY A 277 11.34 1.34 25.86
C GLY A 277 10.36 2.06 24.93
N GLN A 278 9.98 3.29 25.27
CA GLN A 278 9.12 4.13 24.43
C GLN A 278 9.85 4.59 23.16
N LYS A 279 11.14 4.96 23.25
CA LYS A 279 11.98 5.26 22.08
C LYS A 279 12.05 4.09 21.10
N LEU A 280 12.26 2.87 21.61
CA LEU A 280 12.30 1.67 20.78
C LEU A 280 10.95 1.41 20.12
N MET A 281 9.85 1.57 20.86
CA MET A 281 8.48 1.40 20.34
C MET A 281 8.15 2.43 19.27
N ALA A 282 8.46 3.72 19.49
CA ALA A 282 8.20 4.78 18.52
C ALA A 282 9.10 4.66 17.27
N ALA A 283 10.37 4.25 17.41
CA ALA A 283 11.25 3.97 16.28
C ALA A 283 10.77 2.75 15.48
N ALA A 284 10.30 1.70 16.16
CA ALA A 284 9.70 0.54 15.50
C ALA A 284 8.40 0.92 14.78
N PHE A 285 7.55 1.74 15.40
CA PHE A 285 6.33 2.27 14.79
C PHE A 285 6.66 3.05 13.51
N GLN A 286 7.63 3.97 13.56
CA GLN A 286 8.05 4.76 12.41
C GLN A 286 8.58 3.85 11.27
N SER A 287 9.37 2.81 11.59
CA SER A 287 9.84 1.83 10.60
C SER A 287 8.70 1.02 9.98
N VAL A 288 7.67 0.68 10.77
CA VAL A 288 6.49 -0.07 10.29
C VAL A 288 5.61 0.82 9.44
N THR A 289 5.32 2.06 9.87
CA THR A 289 4.38 2.95 9.18
C THR A 289 4.89 3.41 7.82
N THR A 290 6.22 3.60 7.65
CA THR A 290 6.82 3.93 6.36
C THR A 290 6.56 2.86 5.29
N ARG A 291 6.16 1.66 5.69
CA ARG A 291 5.80 0.58 4.78
C ARG A 291 4.33 0.62 4.37
N THR A 292 3.93 1.77 3.87
CA THR A 292 2.61 2.08 3.26
C THR A 292 1.44 2.10 4.24
N ALA A 293 1.64 2.61 5.48
CA ALA A 293 0.56 2.66 6.46
C ALA A 293 0.02 4.07 6.75
N GLY A 294 0.88 5.08 6.83
CA GLY A 294 0.51 6.50 6.89
C GLY A 294 0.21 7.06 8.28
N PHE A 295 0.01 6.22 9.29
CA PHE A 295 -0.14 6.70 10.67
C PHE A 295 1.19 7.21 11.22
N PHE A 296 1.16 8.22 12.06
CA PHE A 296 2.36 8.71 12.72
C PHE A 296 2.14 8.91 14.22
N THR A 297 3.18 8.64 14.99
CA THR A 297 3.25 8.87 16.44
C THR A 297 4.28 9.94 16.79
N VAL A 298 5.06 10.37 15.83
CA VAL A 298 6.04 11.46 15.94
C VAL A 298 5.88 12.41 14.76
N ASP A 299 6.10 13.69 14.97
CA ASP A 299 5.99 14.70 13.91
C ASP A 299 7.01 14.43 12.80
N GLN A 300 6.51 14.24 11.58
CA GLN A 300 7.34 13.97 10.41
C GLN A 300 8.14 15.20 9.98
N GLY A 301 7.65 16.40 10.26
CA GLY A 301 8.34 17.68 10.04
C GLY A 301 9.58 17.84 10.89
N ALA A 302 9.56 17.27 12.10
CA ALA A 302 10.63 17.37 13.09
C ALA A 302 11.71 16.29 12.98
N LEU A 303 11.59 15.34 12.02
CA LEU A 303 12.60 14.30 11.80
C LEU A 303 13.94 14.87 11.34
N THR A 304 15.04 14.30 11.83
CA THR A 304 16.39 14.61 11.35
C THR A 304 16.57 14.21 9.89
N SER A 305 17.50 14.85 9.18
CA SER A 305 17.79 14.55 7.76
C SER A 305 18.18 13.09 7.54
N GLY A 306 18.88 12.45 8.50
CA GLY A 306 19.21 11.04 8.44
C GLY A 306 17.97 10.15 8.49
N SER A 307 17.04 10.42 9.40
CA SER A 307 15.76 9.71 9.48
C SER A 307 14.89 9.93 8.24
N VAL A 308 14.85 11.15 7.71
CA VAL A 308 14.13 11.45 6.48
C VAL A 308 14.64 10.61 5.32
N MET A 309 15.98 10.48 5.15
CA MET A 309 16.58 9.66 4.09
C MET A 309 16.21 8.17 4.23
N ILE A 310 16.25 7.64 5.45
CA ILE A 310 15.81 6.26 5.72
C ILE A 310 14.32 6.10 5.45
N CYS A 311 13.48 7.04 5.86
CA CYS A 311 12.04 7.02 5.57
C CYS A 311 11.77 7.04 4.07
N LEU A 312 12.44 7.89 3.28
CA LEU A 312 12.33 7.92 1.82
C LEU A 312 12.62 6.55 1.19
N PHE A 313 13.71 5.90 1.62
CA PHE A 313 14.04 4.55 1.14
C PHE A 313 12.97 3.52 1.53
N LEU A 314 12.53 3.51 2.80
CA LEU A 314 11.54 2.56 3.28
C LEU A 314 10.16 2.77 2.62
N MET A 315 9.76 4.03 2.35
CA MET A 315 8.50 4.37 1.69
C MET A 315 8.45 3.88 0.23
N LEU A 316 9.56 3.89 -0.50
CA LEU A 316 9.62 3.32 -1.84
C LEU A 316 9.40 1.80 -1.84
N VAL A 317 9.79 1.12 -0.74
CA VAL A 317 9.67 -0.33 -0.60
C VAL A 317 8.42 -0.65 0.22
N GLY A 318 7.31 -0.83 -0.46
CA GLY A 318 6.04 -1.17 0.16
C GLY A 318 5.96 -2.60 0.69
N GLY A 319 4.74 -3.15 0.74
CA GLY A 319 4.51 -4.52 1.21
C GLY A 319 4.81 -5.60 0.19
N SER A 320 4.36 -6.80 0.49
CA SER A 320 4.56 -7.99 -0.34
C SER A 320 3.41 -8.20 -1.33
N PRO A 321 3.61 -9.00 -2.39
CA PRO A 321 2.53 -9.35 -3.29
C PRO A 321 1.35 -10.00 -2.58
N MET A 322 0.13 -9.71 -3.03
CA MET A 322 -1.15 -10.12 -2.42
C MET A 322 -1.40 -9.54 -1.01
N GLY A 323 -0.69 -8.49 -0.62
CA GLY A 323 -1.03 -7.67 0.54
C GLY A 323 -1.82 -6.43 0.13
N THR A 324 -2.32 -5.69 1.12
CA THR A 324 -3.06 -4.42 0.92
C THR A 324 -2.14 -3.25 0.57
N ALA A 325 -0.87 -3.33 0.94
CA ALA A 325 0.17 -2.33 0.72
C ALA A 325 0.47 -2.07 -0.76
N GLY A 326 0.72 -0.82 -1.14
CA GLY A 326 1.12 -0.42 -2.50
C GLY A 326 2.64 -0.40 -2.71
N GLY A 327 3.15 0.52 -3.52
CA GLY A 327 4.57 0.72 -3.77
C GLY A 327 5.31 -0.45 -4.44
N VAL A 328 6.64 -0.34 -4.50
CA VAL A 328 7.51 -1.42 -5.00
C VAL A 328 7.50 -2.58 -4.03
N LYS A 329 7.19 -3.79 -4.51
CA LYS A 329 7.02 -4.95 -3.63
C LYS A 329 8.35 -5.43 -3.01
N THR A 330 8.30 -5.96 -1.78
CA THR A 330 9.46 -6.53 -1.08
C THR A 330 10.19 -7.58 -1.91
N THR A 331 9.45 -8.42 -2.64
CA THR A 331 10.02 -9.43 -3.55
C THR A 331 10.76 -8.80 -4.72
N THR A 332 10.30 -7.66 -5.24
CA THR A 332 10.96 -6.91 -6.31
C THR A 332 12.33 -6.41 -5.84
N LEU A 333 12.38 -5.78 -4.66
CA LEU A 333 13.64 -5.34 -4.05
C LEU A 333 14.57 -6.53 -3.81
N ALA A 334 14.08 -7.62 -3.22
CA ALA A 334 14.88 -8.81 -2.94
C ALA A 334 15.51 -9.38 -4.20
N VAL A 335 14.73 -9.51 -5.30
CA VAL A 335 15.22 -10.02 -6.59
C VAL A 335 16.28 -9.10 -7.18
N LEU A 336 16.11 -7.77 -7.10
CA LEU A 336 17.11 -6.82 -7.59
C LEU A 336 18.43 -6.88 -6.79
N VAL A 337 18.34 -6.86 -5.46
CA VAL A 337 19.54 -6.97 -4.60
C VAL A 337 20.27 -8.27 -4.86
N MET A 338 19.57 -9.39 -4.95
CA MET A 338 20.18 -10.69 -5.25
C MET A 338 20.78 -10.75 -6.66
N SER A 339 20.16 -10.07 -7.65
CA SER A 339 20.71 -9.95 -9.00
C SER A 339 22.03 -9.15 -9.01
N ILE A 340 22.08 -8.04 -8.28
CA ILE A 340 23.31 -7.25 -8.12
C ILE A 340 24.41 -8.09 -7.46
N ILE A 341 24.10 -8.78 -6.37
CA ILE A 341 25.06 -9.64 -5.67
C ILE A 341 25.55 -10.79 -6.56
N ALA A 342 24.67 -11.40 -7.37
CA ALA A 342 25.05 -12.47 -8.29
C ALA A 342 26.01 -11.95 -9.37
N ASN A 343 25.71 -10.78 -9.96
CA ASN A 343 26.56 -10.14 -10.96
C ASN A 343 27.93 -9.77 -10.38
N LEU A 344 28.00 -9.18 -9.18
CA LEU A 344 29.25 -8.85 -8.50
C LEU A 344 30.10 -10.11 -8.19
N ARG A 345 29.45 -11.25 -8.01
CA ARG A 345 30.11 -12.55 -7.78
C ARG A 345 30.43 -13.31 -9.09
N GLY A 346 30.18 -12.74 -10.24
CA GLY A 346 30.39 -13.39 -11.55
C GLY A 346 29.50 -14.62 -11.81
N LYS A 347 28.39 -14.77 -11.08
CA LYS A 347 27.46 -15.88 -11.28
C LYS A 347 26.52 -15.61 -12.45
N LYS A 348 26.38 -16.58 -13.36
CA LYS A 348 25.44 -16.52 -14.49
C LYS A 348 23.98 -16.51 -14.04
N ASP A 349 23.66 -17.18 -12.94
CA ASP A 349 22.30 -17.37 -12.42
C ASP A 349 22.12 -16.73 -11.04
N VAL A 350 20.94 -16.17 -10.83
CA VAL A 350 20.54 -15.67 -9.50
C VAL A 350 19.94 -16.81 -8.70
N GLU A 351 20.63 -17.21 -7.65
CA GLU A 351 20.24 -18.30 -6.77
C GLU A 351 19.87 -17.79 -5.39
N VAL A 352 18.72 -18.22 -4.86
CA VAL A 352 18.25 -17.87 -3.52
C VAL A 352 17.68 -19.12 -2.85
N TYR A 353 18.13 -19.44 -1.65
CA TYR A 353 17.72 -20.62 -0.88
C TYR A 353 17.83 -21.93 -1.70
N GLY A 354 18.87 -22.06 -2.53
CA GLY A 354 19.10 -23.23 -3.38
C GLY A 354 18.15 -23.36 -4.56
N ARG A 355 17.51 -22.29 -4.97
CA ARG A 355 16.62 -22.24 -6.15
C ARG A 355 17.01 -21.09 -7.08
N LYS A 356 17.00 -21.36 -8.38
CA LYS A 356 17.25 -20.38 -9.44
C LYS A 356 16.02 -19.50 -9.66
N ILE A 357 16.22 -18.17 -9.75
CA ILE A 357 15.21 -17.20 -10.13
C ILE A 357 15.21 -17.07 -11.66
N ARG A 358 14.03 -17.10 -12.29
CA ARG A 358 13.90 -16.93 -13.74
C ARG A 358 14.31 -15.50 -14.15
N SER A 359 15.06 -15.37 -15.24
CA SER A 359 15.51 -14.07 -15.77
C SER A 359 14.36 -13.12 -16.13
N SER A 360 13.17 -13.65 -16.47
CA SER A 360 11.98 -12.84 -16.70
C SER A 360 11.55 -12.06 -15.47
N TYR A 361 11.67 -12.63 -14.26
CA TYR A 361 11.34 -11.91 -13.03
C TYR A 361 12.35 -10.80 -12.71
N ILE A 362 13.63 -11.01 -13.04
CA ILE A 362 14.67 -9.99 -12.88
C ILE A 362 14.38 -8.79 -13.78
N ARG A 363 14.11 -9.05 -15.07
CA ARG A 363 13.72 -7.98 -16.02
C ARG A 363 12.46 -7.24 -15.58
N SER A 364 11.43 -7.96 -15.13
CA SER A 364 10.22 -7.33 -14.60
C SER A 364 10.51 -6.46 -13.38
N ALA A 365 11.38 -6.90 -12.47
CA ALA A 365 11.77 -6.13 -11.29
C ALA A 365 12.49 -4.82 -11.67
N GLN A 366 13.41 -4.86 -12.66
CA GLN A 366 14.10 -3.68 -13.19
C GLN A 366 13.11 -2.68 -13.80
N VAL A 367 12.15 -3.16 -14.62
CA VAL A 367 11.12 -2.31 -15.23
C VAL A 367 10.25 -1.64 -14.16
N VAL A 368 9.83 -2.40 -13.14
CA VAL A 368 8.99 -1.84 -12.04
C VAL A 368 9.70 -0.70 -11.33
N VAL A 369 10.95 -0.89 -10.94
CA VAL A 369 11.71 0.14 -10.21
C VAL A 369 12.05 1.32 -11.12
N GLY A 370 12.49 1.06 -12.36
CA GLY A 370 12.76 2.11 -13.33
C GLY A 370 11.54 3.01 -13.60
N MET A 371 10.36 2.41 -13.78
CA MET A 371 9.12 3.17 -13.96
C MET A 371 8.72 3.93 -12.69
N ALA A 372 8.86 3.35 -11.49
CA ALA A 372 8.55 4.03 -10.24
C ALA A 372 9.43 5.27 -10.05
N VAL A 373 10.74 5.14 -10.28
CA VAL A 373 11.69 6.26 -10.20
C VAL A 373 11.38 7.32 -11.26
N SER A 374 11.06 6.92 -12.49
CA SER A 374 10.70 7.85 -13.57
C SER A 374 9.45 8.66 -13.24
N VAL A 375 8.40 8.00 -12.73
CA VAL A 375 7.17 8.69 -12.29
C VAL A 375 7.46 9.65 -11.15
N LEU A 376 8.25 9.23 -10.15
CA LEU A 376 8.66 10.09 -9.04
C LEU A 376 9.37 11.36 -9.54
N LEU A 377 10.38 11.21 -10.41
CA LEU A 377 11.12 12.35 -10.96
C LEU A 377 10.24 13.31 -11.76
N ILE A 378 9.37 12.77 -12.63
CA ILE A 378 8.43 13.58 -13.42
C ILE A 378 7.48 14.34 -12.50
N SER A 379 6.96 13.70 -11.45
CA SER A 379 6.05 14.33 -10.49
C SER A 379 6.76 15.43 -9.67
N VAL A 380 8.01 15.20 -9.25
CA VAL A 380 8.83 16.19 -8.53
C VAL A 380 9.05 17.43 -9.42
N LEU A 381 9.47 17.23 -10.66
CA LEU A 381 9.64 18.34 -11.62
C LEU A 381 8.32 19.07 -11.87
N GLY A 382 7.20 18.35 -11.95
CA GLY A 382 5.87 18.93 -12.11
C GLY A 382 5.46 19.81 -10.91
N ILE A 383 5.74 19.40 -9.67
CA ILE A 383 5.47 20.23 -8.48
C ILE A 383 6.35 21.49 -8.51
N PHE A 384 7.65 21.40 -8.80
CA PHE A 384 8.52 22.58 -8.88
C PHE A 384 8.15 23.55 -10.00
N ALA A 385 7.60 23.07 -11.12
CA ALA A 385 7.09 23.93 -12.18
C ALA A 385 5.87 24.78 -11.73
N ILE A 386 5.11 24.30 -10.73
CA ILE A 386 3.89 24.93 -10.23
C ILE A 386 4.14 25.69 -8.92
N MET A 387 5.02 25.15 -8.06
CA MET A 387 5.37 25.66 -6.73
C MET A 387 6.91 25.74 -6.60
N PRO A 388 7.57 26.70 -7.26
CA PRO A 388 9.04 26.76 -7.30
C PRO A 388 9.70 27.01 -5.94
N ASP A 389 8.98 27.66 -5.02
CA ASP A 389 9.48 28.00 -3.69
C ASP A 389 9.28 26.88 -2.66
N ALA A 390 8.67 25.74 -3.03
CA ALA A 390 8.44 24.63 -2.11
C ALA A 390 9.77 23.99 -1.68
N PRO A 391 9.95 23.62 -0.39
CA PRO A 391 11.18 22.99 0.07
C PRO A 391 11.41 21.63 -0.61
N PHE A 392 12.62 21.43 -1.16
CA PHE A 392 12.97 20.22 -1.92
C PHE A 392 12.70 18.92 -1.15
N VAL A 393 13.08 18.89 0.15
CA VAL A 393 12.91 17.70 0.99
C VAL A 393 11.44 17.37 1.20
N ASP A 394 10.58 18.38 1.38
CA ASP A 394 9.16 18.18 1.61
C ASP A 394 8.45 17.72 0.34
N VAL A 395 8.81 18.28 -0.82
CA VAL A 395 8.30 17.82 -2.13
C VAL A 395 8.72 16.37 -2.41
N LEU A 396 9.99 16.03 -2.18
CA LEU A 396 10.49 14.68 -2.40
C LEU A 396 9.82 13.67 -1.45
N TYR A 397 9.65 14.06 -0.17
CA TYR A 397 8.99 13.22 0.84
C TYR A 397 7.53 12.96 0.49
N GLU A 398 6.79 14.00 0.13
CA GLU A 398 5.38 13.95 -0.26
C GLU A 398 5.16 13.03 -1.48
N LEU A 399 5.94 13.23 -2.53
CA LEU A 399 5.78 12.46 -3.77
C LEU A 399 6.29 11.03 -3.64
N THR A 400 7.31 10.79 -2.81
CA THR A 400 7.73 9.43 -2.43
C THR A 400 6.63 8.73 -1.64
N SER A 401 5.99 9.45 -0.72
CA SER A 401 4.82 8.95 0.01
C SER A 401 3.65 8.67 -0.93
N ALA A 402 3.38 9.57 -1.89
CA ALA A 402 2.31 9.41 -2.87
C ALA A 402 2.51 8.19 -3.77
N ILE A 403 3.71 8.00 -4.38
CA ILE A 403 3.98 6.87 -5.26
C ILE A 403 4.11 5.56 -4.50
N GLY A 404 4.67 5.60 -3.29
CA GLY A 404 4.72 4.47 -2.36
C GLY A 404 3.34 4.12 -1.81
N THR A 405 2.35 5.01 -1.94
CA THR A 405 1.04 4.95 -1.28
C THR A 405 1.18 4.77 0.23
N VAL A 406 1.96 5.68 0.87
CA VAL A 406 2.33 5.57 2.29
C VAL A 406 1.46 6.43 3.20
N GLY A 407 1.25 7.71 2.84
CA GLY A 407 0.40 8.63 3.58
C GLY A 407 1.11 9.54 4.57
N LEU A 408 2.40 9.39 4.77
CA LEU A 408 3.18 10.29 5.60
C LEU A 408 3.45 11.60 4.85
N SER A 409 3.28 12.73 5.53
CA SER A 409 3.54 14.08 5.00
C SER A 409 4.34 14.90 6.01
N ARG A 410 5.16 15.82 5.51
CA ARG A 410 5.86 16.82 6.31
C ARG A 410 5.13 18.17 6.33
N GLY A 411 3.80 18.14 6.04
CA GLY A 411 2.94 19.32 6.02
C GLY A 411 2.69 19.89 4.63
N LEU A 412 3.33 19.40 3.57
CA LEU A 412 3.16 19.94 2.22
C LEU A 412 1.74 19.71 1.67
N THR A 413 1.10 18.59 1.99
CA THR A 413 -0.27 18.25 1.51
C THR A 413 -1.27 19.37 1.81
N ALA A 414 -1.20 19.97 3.00
CA ALA A 414 -2.15 21.00 3.44
C ALA A 414 -2.03 22.32 2.65
N VAL A 415 -0.84 22.63 2.11
CA VAL A 415 -0.56 23.88 1.41
C VAL A 415 -0.53 23.75 -0.12
N LEU A 416 -0.83 22.54 -0.66
CA LEU A 416 -0.88 22.32 -2.10
C LEU A 416 -1.95 23.17 -2.78
N ASN A 417 -1.57 23.86 -3.86
CA ASN A 417 -2.52 24.51 -4.75
C ASN A 417 -3.27 23.48 -5.62
N THR A 418 -4.37 23.89 -6.26
CA THR A 418 -5.21 22.98 -7.05
C THR A 418 -4.46 22.20 -8.13
N PRO A 419 -3.58 22.79 -8.97
CA PRO A 419 -2.81 22.02 -9.96
C PRO A 419 -1.86 20.99 -9.31
N ALA A 420 -1.20 21.34 -8.20
CA ALA A 420 -0.32 20.43 -7.49
C ALA A 420 -1.10 19.24 -6.89
N LYS A 421 -2.31 19.44 -6.35
CA LYS A 421 -3.20 18.36 -5.90
C LYS A 421 -3.45 17.33 -7.01
N TRP A 422 -3.66 17.77 -8.26
CA TRP A 422 -3.86 16.86 -9.38
C TRP A 422 -2.61 16.04 -9.72
N ILE A 423 -1.40 16.60 -9.60
CA ILE A 423 -0.15 15.84 -9.77
C ILE A 423 -0.06 14.73 -8.70
N VAL A 424 -0.33 15.09 -7.44
CA VAL A 424 -0.30 14.11 -6.34
C VAL A 424 -1.36 13.03 -6.52
N ILE A 425 -2.60 13.38 -6.90
CA ILE A 425 -3.69 12.45 -7.26
C ILE A 425 -3.21 11.44 -8.31
N PHE A 426 -2.60 11.94 -9.39
CA PHE A 426 -2.10 11.09 -10.45
C PHE A 426 -0.96 10.18 -9.98
N THR A 427 -0.06 10.71 -9.16
CA THR A 427 1.06 9.95 -8.58
C THR A 427 0.58 8.83 -7.66
N MET A 428 -0.40 9.09 -6.77
CA MET A 428 -1.04 8.08 -5.92
C MET A 428 -1.71 6.97 -6.75
N TYR A 429 -2.42 7.36 -7.79
CA TYR A 429 -3.10 6.44 -8.71
C TYR A 429 -2.11 5.51 -9.43
N LEU A 430 -1.00 6.06 -9.95
CA LEU A 430 0.08 5.29 -10.59
C LEU A 430 0.76 4.34 -9.60
N GLY A 431 1.00 4.79 -8.36
CA GLY A 431 1.57 3.98 -7.29
C GLY A 431 0.69 2.78 -6.92
N ARG A 432 -0.64 2.97 -6.89
CA ARG A 432 -1.60 1.92 -6.53
C ARG A 432 -1.78 0.85 -7.60
N ILE A 433 -1.96 1.24 -8.86
CA ILE A 433 -2.16 0.29 -9.96
C ILE A 433 -0.90 -0.54 -10.22
N GLY A 434 0.24 0.05 -9.98
CA GLY A 434 1.55 -0.54 -10.20
C GLY A 434 2.04 -0.41 -11.63
N PRO A 435 3.36 -0.20 -11.80
CA PRO A 435 3.98 0.12 -13.08
C PRO A 435 3.80 -0.97 -14.16
N LEU A 436 3.84 -2.24 -13.77
CA LEU A 436 3.66 -3.37 -14.73
C LEU A 436 2.25 -3.41 -15.33
N THR A 437 1.22 -3.17 -14.51
CA THR A 437 -0.17 -3.16 -14.97
C THR A 437 -0.40 -2.01 -15.94
N LEU A 438 0.16 -0.83 -15.64
CA LEU A 438 0.12 0.33 -16.52
C LEU A 438 0.87 0.08 -17.83
N GLY A 439 2.09 -0.45 -17.76
CA GLY A 439 2.86 -0.83 -18.95
C GLY A 439 2.10 -1.81 -19.83
N ALA A 440 1.50 -2.85 -19.23
CA ALA A 440 0.68 -3.81 -19.97
C ALA A 440 -0.59 -3.17 -20.58
N ALA A 441 -1.22 -2.20 -19.89
CA ALA A 441 -2.39 -1.49 -20.40
C ALA A 441 -2.07 -0.63 -21.64
N VAL A 442 -0.87 0.00 -21.67
CA VAL A 442 -0.41 0.86 -22.78
C VAL A 442 0.13 0.04 -23.95
N VAL A 443 1.02 -0.93 -23.67
CA VAL A 443 1.76 -1.70 -24.69
C VAL A 443 0.89 -2.74 -25.40
N SER A 444 -0.19 -3.22 -24.81
CA SER A 444 -1.03 -4.29 -25.40
C SER A 444 -1.61 -3.95 -26.79
N ARG A 445 -1.63 -2.68 -27.19
CA ARG A 445 -1.97 -2.25 -28.56
C ARG A 445 -0.82 -2.41 -29.55
N ALA A 446 0.42 -2.34 -29.09
CA ALA A 446 1.61 -2.38 -29.95
C ALA A 446 2.04 -3.82 -30.29
N GLN A 447 1.84 -4.77 -29.37
CA GLN A 447 2.29 -6.16 -29.54
C GLN A 447 1.54 -6.99 -30.61
N LYS A 448 0.44 -6.51 -31.17
CA LYS A 448 -0.28 -7.24 -32.24
C LYS A 448 0.45 -7.34 -33.57
N ARG A 449 1.66 -6.79 -33.75
CA ARG A 449 2.35 -6.65 -35.03
C ARG A 449 3.81 -7.06 -35.11
N THR A 450 4.46 -7.46 -34.05
CA THR A 450 5.86 -7.91 -34.15
C THR A 450 5.91 -9.42 -34.35
N LYS A 451 6.20 -9.85 -35.60
CA LYS A 451 6.80 -11.17 -35.86
C LYS A 451 8.12 -11.22 -35.12
N ASP A 452 8.42 -12.34 -34.43
CA ASP A 452 9.73 -12.58 -33.84
C ASP A 452 10.80 -12.55 -34.97
N VAL A 453 11.41 -11.38 -35.15
CA VAL A 453 12.57 -11.19 -36.02
C VAL A 453 13.78 -11.24 -35.11
N HIS A 454 14.62 -12.24 -35.25
CA HIS A 454 15.92 -12.29 -34.61
C HIS A 454 16.86 -11.31 -35.32
N LEU A 455 17.17 -10.20 -34.61
CA LEU A 455 18.16 -9.22 -35.08
C LEU A 455 19.57 -9.69 -34.71
N ALA A 456 20.57 -9.28 -35.50
CA ALA A 456 21.96 -9.52 -35.18
C ALA A 456 22.33 -8.82 -33.83
N GLU A 457 23.11 -9.50 -33.00
CA GLU A 457 23.61 -8.94 -31.75
C GLU A 457 24.85 -8.10 -32.01
N GLU A 458 24.91 -6.89 -31.44
CA GLU A 458 26.05 -5.99 -31.50
C GLU A 458 26.51 -5.64 -30.07
N ASN A 459 27.81 -5.52 -29.87
CA ASN A 459 28.40 -5.24 -28.57
C ASN A 459 28.30 -3.75 -28.24
N ILE A 460 27.75 -3.44 -27.07
CA ILE A 460 27.69 -2.09 -26.51
C ILE A 460 28.53 -2.06 -25.24
N MET A 461 29.38 -1.05 -25.09
CA MET A 461 30.12 -0.83 -23.84
C MET A 461 29.16 -0.34 -22.77
N ILE A 462 29.10 -1.06 -21.65
CA ILE A 462 28.38 -0.68 -20.43
C ILE A 462 29.44 -0.43 -19.37
N GLY A 463 29.45 0.79 -18.78
CA GLY A 463 30.45 1.26 -17.83
C GLY A 463 30.47 0.53 -16.49
#